data_3f24f5f5932f44e4b2765a01537875a1
#
_entry.id   3f24f5f5932f44e4b2765a01537875a1
#
_cell.length_a   1.000
_cell.length_b   1.000
_cell.length_c   1.000
_cell.angle_alpha   90.00
_cell.angle_beta   90.00
_cell.angle_gamma   90.00
#
_symmetry.space_group_name_H-M   'P 1'
#
loop_
_entity.id
_entity.type
_entity.pdbx_description
1 polymer ?
#
loop_
_entity_poly.entity_id
_entity_poly.type
_entity_poly.pdbx_seq_one_letter_code
_entity_poly.pdbx_strand_id
1 'polypeptide(L)'
;LFLGAKEELLPILNIAGPITGLIVQPIIGAISDKTWSPRWGRRKPFFLIGAILGSLCLFAFPLSPALWFAVGLLWILDVGNNMAMEPYRAFVGDKLPDNQLSLGYQMQSLFVGAGILLANASIFLFQDWFGGGEEISGQIPKWLYYSFFIGSFLSITTILWSVLKTPEIPPPAEELKEIEENRKLPFPEKLKKPFVEIKDAVKEMPKFMWKLSAVYLFQWYALFVYWQFITPLFRTTMGFDTSQAAAQAAKMSTTYNIVTAVVALILVPLTMRFGGKKIYALSLFGTGLALLAIPSITDPVYVLFPMVLFGIGWAAMMGIPYSMVSKIVPQERRGVYMGILNMMIVIPMGIQTLTFGPIFKNLLGANAVNAMYFAGSFFIIACILALRLNVTKSENETVTTS
;
A
#
# COMPACT_ATOMS: atom_id res chain seq x y z
N LEU A 1 -5.79 -18.56 -13.66
CA LEU A 1 -6.78 -19.59 -13.97
C LEU A 1 -6.74 -19.98 -15.45
N PHE A 2 -6.84 -19.04 -16.39
CA PHE A 2 -6.81 -19.32 -17.85
C PHE A 2 -5.55 -20.08 -18.33
N LEU A 3 -4.43 -19.94 -17.62
CA LEU A 3 -3.16 -20.66 -17.89
C LEU A 3 -3.03 -21.97 -17.09
N GLY A 4 -4.12 -22.50 -16.55
CA GLY A 4 -4.15 -23.78 -15.83
C GLY A 4 -3.58 -23.73 -14.41
N ALA A 5 -3.51 -22.56 -13.78
CA ALA A 5 -3.15 -22.49 -12.36
C ALA A 5 -4.25 -23.14 -11.52
N LYS A 6 -3.86 -24.09 -10.67
CA LYS A 6 -4.77 -24.67 -9.67
C LYS A 6 -5.04 -23.62 -8.59
N GLU A 7 -6.29 -23.52 -8.12
CA GLU A 7 -6.69 -22.58 -7.06
C GLU A 7 -5.85 -22.69 -5.80
N GLU A 8 -5.40 -23.91 -5.47
CA GLU A 8 -4.52 -24.21 -4.34
C GLU A 8 -3.16 -23.49 -4.42
N LEU A 9 -2.68 -23.14 -5.62
CA LEU A 9 -1.40 -22.47 -5.85
C LEU A 9 -1.51 -20.94 -5.83
N LEU A 10 -2.71 -20.37 -5.90
CA LEU A 10 -2.92 -18.92 -5.91
C LEU A 10 -2.29 -18.18 -4.71
N PRO A 11 -2.34 -18.70 -3.47
CA PRO A 11 -1.68 -18.07 -2.33
C PRO A 11 -0.15 -18.00 -2.51
N ILE A 12 0.46 -19.05 -3.07
CA ILE A 12 1.92 -19.10 -3.34
C ILE A 12 2.30 -18.11 -4.44
N LEU A 13 1.46 -17.97 -5.46
CA LEU A 13 1.69 -17.01 -6.55
C LEU A 13 1.62 -15.55 -6.03
N ASN A 14 0.75 -15.28 -5.07
CA ASN A 14 0.58 -13.96 -4.47
C ASN A 14 1.67 -13.59 -3.44
N ILE A 15 2.58 -14.51 -3.09
CA ILE A 15 3.67 -14.23 -2.14
C ILE A 15 4.71 -13.24 -2.69
N ALA A 16 4.71 -13.03 -4.02
CA ALA A 16 5.62 -12.11 -4.69
C ALA A 16 5.51 -10.68 -4.11
N GLY A 17 4.29 -10.14 -3.98
CA GLY A 17 4.05 -8.80 -3.46
C GLY A 17 4.65 -8.56 -2.07
N PRO A 18 4.32 -9.37 -1.05
CA PRO A 18 4.92 -9.27 0.27
C PRO A 18 6.45 -9.36 0.30
N ILE A 19 7.03 -10.34 -0.41
CA ILE A 19 8.49 -10.53 -0.42
C ILE A 19 9.18 -9.34 -1.11
N THR A 20 8.70 -8.93 -2.27
CA THR A 20 9.28 -7.80 -3.00
C THR A 20 9.07 -6.49 -2.24
N GLY A 21 7.92 -6.28 -1.61
CA GLY A 21 7.64 -5.13 -0.76
C GLY A 21 8.58 -5.05 0.45
N LEU A 22 8.84 -6.18 1.10
CA LEU A 22 9.73 -6.25 2.26
C LEU A 22 11.19 -5.94 1.91
N ILE A 23 11.65 -6.40 0.74
CA ILE A 23 13.05 -6.33 0.32
C ILE A 23 13.32 -5.10 -0.56
N VAL A 24 12.54 -4.93 -1.63
CA VAL A 24 12.83 -3.94 -2.67
C VAL A 24 12.60 -2.51 -2.17
N GLN A 25 11.52 -2.27 -1.44
CA GLN A 25 11.16 -0.91 -1.04
C GLN A 25 12.23 -0.25 -0.15
N PRO A 26 12.69 -0.84 0.98
CA PRO A 26 13.69 -0.19 1.81
C PRO A 26 15.05 -0.08 1.10
N ILE A 27 15.43 -1.06 0.28
CA ILE A 27 16.67 -1.01 -0.51
C ILE A 27 16.63 0.15 -1.53
N ILE A 28 15.56 0.24 -2.31
CA ILE A 28 15.39 1.32 -3.27
C ILE A 28 15.22 2.68 -2.58
N GLY A 29 14.54 2.73 -1.44
CA GLY A 29 14.48 3.91 -0.60
C GLY A 29 15.88 4.42 -0.24
N ALA A 30 16.71 3.55 0.32
CA ALA A 30 18.10 3.88 0.70
C ALA A 30 18.97 4.28 -0.51
N ILE A 31 18.85 3.56 -1.63
CA ILE A 31 19.60 3.89 -2.86
C ILE A 31 19.15 5.25 -3.41
N SER A 32 17.84 5.51 -3.44
CA SER A 32 17.32 6.78 -3.95
C SER A 32 17.74 7.98 -3.09
N ASP A 33 17.84 7.80 -1.76
CA ASP A 33 18.34 8.83 -0.84
C ASP A 33 19.79 9.25 -1.16
N LYS A 34 20.62 8.33 -1.63
CA LYS A 34 22.04 8.56 -1.98
C LYS A 34 22.27 8.72 -3.48
N THR A 35 21.24 9.05 -4.23
CA THR A 35 21.31 9.29 -5.68
C THR A 35 20.97 10.74 -6.00
N TRP A 36 21.75 11.34 -6.90
CA TRP A 36 21.44 12.65 -7.49
C TRP A 36 21.96 12.75 -8.91
N SER A 37 21.14 13.31 -9.78
CA SER A 37 21.51 13.66 -11.13
C SER A 37 20.96 15.06 -11.47
N PRO A 38 21.77 16.00 -12.01
CA PRO A 38 21.27 17.32 -12.42
C PRO A 38 20.12 17.26 -13.42
N ARG A 39 20.10 16.23 -14.28
CA ARG A 39 19.07 16.04 -15.31
C ARG A 39 17.84 15.31 -14.81
N TRP A 40 18.05 14.26 -14.00
CA TRP A 40 16.99 13.32 -13.63
C TRP A 40 16.54 13.45 -12.17
N GLY A 41 17.25 14.22 -11.35
CA GLY A 41 16.96 14.36 -9.94
C GLY A 41 17.38 13.12 -9.11
N ARG A 42 16.75 12.98 -7.94
CA ARG A 42 16.99 11.93 -6.95
C ARG A 42 16.00 10.76 -7.11
N ARG A 43 14.71 11.07 -7.20
CA ARG A 43 13.61 10.10 -7.11
C ARG A 43 13.10 9.63 -8.47
N LYS A 44 13.06 10.52 -9.45
CA LYS A 44 12.49 10.26 -10.78
C LYS A 44 13.08 9.06 -11.53
N PRO A 45 14.41 8.78 -11.48
CA PRO A 45 14.96 7.60 -12.15
C PRO A 45 14.29 6.29 -11.70
N PHE A 46 13.99 6.18 -10.41
CA PHE A 46 13.42 4.97 -9.83
C PHE A 46 11.95 4.78 -10.21
N PHE A 47 11.12 5.86 -10.18
CA PHE A 47 9.75 5.68 -10.68
C PHE A 47 9.72 5.40 -12.19
N LEU A 48 10.62 5.99 -12.96
CA LEU A 48 10.65 5.76 -14.40
C LEU A 48 11.07 4.31 -14.72
N ILE A 49 12.13 3.82 -14.09
CA ILE A 49 12.57 2.43 -14.27
C ILE A 49 11.46 1.46 -13.80
N GLY A 50 10.88 1.70 -12.61
CA GLY A 50 9.79 0.89 -12.10
C GLY A 50 8.57 0.89 -13.00
N ALA A 51 8.20 2.06 -13.56
CA ALA A 51 7.09 2.18 -14.50
C ALA A 51 7.36 1.47 -15.84
N ILE A 52 8.58 1.56 -16.37
CA ILE A 52 8.98 0.85 -17.59
C ILE A 52 8.88 -0.66 -17.35
N LEU A 53 9.47 -1.18 -16.27
CA LEU A 53 9.41 -2.59 -15.93
C LEU A 53 7.96 -3.06 -15.75
N GLY A 54 7.17 -2.33 -14.96
CA GLY A 54 5.76 -2.64 -14.72
C GLY A 54 4.92 -2.61 -16.00
N SER A 55 5.08 -1.58 -16.83
CA SER A 55 4.33 -1.45 -18.09
C SER A 55 4.69 -2.52 -19.10
N LEU A 56 5.97 -2.89 -19.22
CA LEU A 56 6.40 -3.99 -20.08
C LEU A 56 5.83 -5.34 -19.60
N CYS A 57 5.83 -5.57 -18.29
CA CYS A 57 5.23 -6.78 -17.72
C CYS A 57 3.71 -6.82 -17.96
N LEU A 58 3.00 -5.71 -17.74
CA LEU A 58 1.56 -5.63 -18.02
C LEU A 58 1.27 -5.90 -19.50
N PHE A 59 2.07 -5.34 -20.42
CA PHE A 59 1.94 -5.59 -21.84
C PHE A 59 2.20 -7.07 -22.22
N ALA A 60 3.22 -7.68 -21.62
CA ALA A 60 3.61 -9.06 -21.91
C ALA A 60 2.70 -10.10 -21.21
N PHE A 61 2.02 -9.74 -20.13
CA PHE A 61 1.27 -10.65 -19.28
C PHE A 61 0.19 -11.45 -20.03
N PRO A 62 -0.72 -10.82 -20.83
CA PRO A 62 -1.73 -11.55 -21.58
C PRO A 62 -1.14 -12.36 -22.76
N LEU A 63 0.12 -12.12 -23.14
CA LEU A 63 0.83 -12.86 -24.18
C LEU A 63 1.61 -14.06 -23.62
N SER A 64 1.45 -14.36 -22.33
CA SER A 64 2.21 -15.41 -21.65
C SER A 64 1.90 -16.79 -22.24
N PRO A 65 2.90 -17.54 -22.74
CA PRO A 65 2.68 -18.85 -23.35
C PRO A 65 2.44 -19.96 -22.33
N ALA A 66 2.80 -19.73 -21.06
CA ALA A 66 2.71 -20.72 -19.99
C ALA A 66 2.63 -20.05 -18.61
N LEU A 67 2.11 -20.79 -17.63
CA LEU A 67 1.96 -20.34 -16.24
C LEU A 67 3.27 -19.83 -15.62
N TRP A 68 4.37 -20.56 -15.78
CA TRP A 68 5.67 -20.19 -15.21
C TRP A 68 6.19 -18.85 -15.74
N PHE A 69 5.89 -18.53 -17.01
CA PHE A 69 6.26 -17.26 -17.62
C PHE A 69 5.43 -16.10 -17.02
N ALA A 70 4.11 -16.31 -16.87
CA ALA A 70 3.24 -15.34 -16.21
C ALA A 70 3.65 -15.09 -14.75
N VAL A 71 4.06 -16.14 -14.02
CA VAL A 71 4.59 -16.01 -12.66
C VAL A 71 5.88 -15.18 -12.65
N GLY A 72 6.80 -15.42 -13.58
CA GLY A 72 8.01 -14.60 -13.71
C GLY A 72 7.70 -13.13 -13.98
N LEU A 73 6.75 -12.85 -14.88
CA LEU A 73 6.29 -11.48 -15.13
C LEU A 73 5.65 -10.84 -13.90
N LEU A 74 4.88 -11.59 -13.10
CA LEU A 74 4.28 -11.10 -11.87
C LEU A 74 5.35 -10.66 -10.86
N TRP A 75 6.41 -11.46 -10.68
CA TRP A 75 7.53 -11.08 -9.80
C TRP A 75 8.25 -9.82 -10.28
N ILE A 76 8.51 -9.70 -11.60
CA ILE A 76 9.15 -8.51 -12.17
C ILE A 76 8.23 -7.28 -12.05
N LEU A 77 6.92 -7.45 -12.28
CA LEU A 77 5.91 -6.41 -12.10
C LEU A 77 5.90 -5.89 -10.65
N ASP A 78 5.91 -6.80 -9.68
CA ASP A 78 5.92 -6.43 -8.27
C ASP A 78 7.22 -5.72 -7.87
N VAL A 79 8.37 -6.18 -8.37
CA VAL A 79 9.65 -5.47 -8.20
C VAL A 79 9.56 -4.06 -8.80
N GLY A 80 9.04 -3.91 -10.01
CA GLY A 80 8.87 -2.60 -10.67
C GLY A 80 7.95 -1.65 -9.88
N ASN A 81 6.81 -2.14 -9.44
CA ASN A 81 5.87 -1.37 -8.64
C ASN A 81 6.48 -0.93 -7.29
N ASN A 82 7.14 -1.85 -6.59
CA ASN A 82 7.80 -1.55 -5.31
C ASN A 82 9.01 -0.61 -5.48
N MET A 83 9.73 -0.72 -6.61
CA MET A 83 10.81 0.22 -6.97
C MET A 83 10.29 1.65 -7.19
N ALA A 84 9.11 1.81 -7.77
CA ALA A 84 8.50 3.12 -7.99
C ALA A 84 7.89 3.71 -6.72
N MET A 85 7.30 2.87 -5.87
CA MET A 85 6.40 3.29 -4.78
C MET A 85 7.11 4.11 -3.68
N GLU A 86 8.26 3.66 -3.18
CA GLU A 86 8.92 4.34 -2.05
C GLU A 86 9.57 5.67 -2.45
N PRO A 87 10.31 5.77 -3.58
CA PRO A 87 10.77 7.07 -4.05
C PRO A 87 9.63 8.05 -4.34
N TYR A 88 8.47 7.57 -4.83
CA TYR A 88 7.28 8.39 -5.03
C TYR A 88 6.73 8.96 -3.71
N ARG A 89 6.63 8.13 -2.67
CA ARG A 89 6.19 8.57 -1.34
C ARG A 89 7.18 9.57 -0.72
N ALA A 90 8.47 9.29 -0.82
CA ALA A 90 9.52 10.21 -0.36
C ALA A 90 9.47 11.53 -1.15
N PHE A 91 9.22 11.48 -2.45
CA PHE A 91 9.12 12.65 -3.32
C PHE A 91 8.02 13.63 -2.89
N VAL A 92 6.86 13.13 -2.44
CA VAL A 92 5.80 13.99 -1.87
C VAL A 92 6.34 14.74 -0.66
N GLY A 93 7.05 14.06 0.24
CA GLY A 93 7.68 14.66 1.41
C GLY A 93 8.82 15.63 1.07
N ASP A 94 9.59 15.34 0.02
CA ASP A 94 10.72 16.18 -0.41
C ASP A 94 10.25 17.50 -1.10
N LYS A 95 9.06 17.48 -1.70
CA LYS A 95 8.53 18.60 -2.49
C LYS A 95 7.65 19.57 -1.70
N LEU A 96 6.98 19.10 -0.68
CA LEU A 96 5.96 19.87 0.03
C LEU A 96 6.49 20.37 1.37
N PRO A 97 6.19 21.62 1.74
CA PRO A 97 6.47 22.11 3.08
C PRO A 97 5.58 21.41 4.13
N ASP A 98 6.00 21.42 5.39
CA ASP A 98 5.36 20.70 6.49
C ASP A 98 3.85 20.96 6.62
N ASN A 99 3.41 22.20 6.34
CA ASN A 99 2.00 22.56 6.38
C ASN A 99 1.16 21.96 5.23
N GLN A 100 1.79 21.52 4.14
CA GLN A 100 1.12 20.91 2.98
C GLN A 100 1.29 19.38 2.93
N LEU A 101 2.11 18.77 3.77
CA LEU A 101 2.35 17.32 3.75
C LEU A 101 1.06 16.52 3.94
N SER A 102 0.15 16.98 4.83
CA SER A 102 -1.16 16.34 5.01
C SER A 102 -1.97 16.34 3.73
N LEU A 103 -1.99 17.47 3.01
CA LEU A 103 -2.67 17.56 1.70
C LEU A 103 -2.04 16.63 0.68
N GLY A 104 -0.71 16.61 0.56
CA GLY A 104 0.00 15.78 -0.40
C GLY A 104 -0.30 14.29 -0.24
N TYR A 105 -0.20 13.78 1.00
CA TYR A 105 -0.48 12.36 1.25
C TYR A 105 -1.97 12.01 1.19
N GLN A 106 -2.88 12.93 1.49
CA GLN A 106 -4.32 12.69 1.29
C GLN A 106 -4.70 12.73 -0.21
N MET A 107 -4.07 13.57 -1.01
CA MET A 107 -4.20 13.52 -2.48
C MET A 107 -3.73 12.17 -3.02
N GLN A 108 -2.65 11.61 -2.47
CA GLN A 108 -2.22 10.26 -2.82
C GLN A 108 -3.31 9.22 -2.48
N SER A 109 -3.93 9.29 -1.29
CA SER A 109 -5.04 8.41 -0.90
C SER A 109 -6.24 8.52 -1.83
N LEU A 110 -6.58 9.73 -2.25
CA LEU A 110 -7.64 9.99 -3.22
C LEU A 110 -7.36 9.28 -4.55
N PHE A 111 -6.16 9.47 -5.10
CA PHE A 111 -5.79 8.86 -6.38
C PHE A 111 -5.66 7.33 -6.30
N VAL A 112 -5.23 6.79 -5.15
CA VAL A 112 -5.26 5.34 -4.91
C VAL A 112 -6.69 4.81 -4.93
N GLY A 113 -7.61 5.44 -4.19
CA GLY A 113 -9.03 5.05 -4.19
C GLY A 113 -9.68 5.17 -5.57
N ALA A 114 -9.46 6.29 -6.26
CA ALA A 114 -9.96 6.51 -7.61
C ALA A 114 -9.38 5.51 -8.63
N GLY A 115 -8.08 5.21 -8.52
CA GLY A 115 -7.42 4.24 -9.39
C GLY A 115 -7.97 2.82 -9.23
N ILE A 116 -8.18 2.38 -7.99
CA ILE A 116 -8.79 1.06 -7.71
C ILE A 116 -10.23 1.02 -8.26
N LEU A 117 -10.99 2.10 -8.09
CA LEU A 117 -12.36 2.20 -8.61
C LEU A 117 -12.38 2.09 -10.15
N LEU A 118 -11.52 2.84 -10.82
CA LEU A 118 -11.41 2.80 -12.29
C LEU A 118 -10.93 1.43 -12.79
N ALA A 119 -9.97 0.81 -12.10
CA ALA A 119 -9.48 -0.52 -12.44
C ALA A 119 -10.60 -1.58 -12.33
N ASN A 120 -11.38 -1.56 -11.25
CA ASN A 120 -12.52 -2.46 -11.10
C ASN A 120 -13.61 -2.19 -12.13
N ALA A 121 -13.95 -0.92 -12.38
CA ALA A 121 -14.95 -0.54 -13.38
C ALA A 121 -14.52 -0.95 -14.80
N SER A 122 -13.23 -0.86 -15.13
CA SER A 122 -12.71 -1.22 -16.45
C SER A 122 -12.94 -2.69 -16.79
N ILE A 123 -12.92 -3.60 -15.81
CA ILE A 123 -13.19 -5.02 -16.01
C ILE A 123 -14.60 -5.21 -16.55
N PHE A 124 -15.61 -4.60 -15.92
CA PHE A 124 -17.00 -4.71 -16.34
C PHE A 124 -17.23 -4.03 -17.70
N LEU A 125 -16.73 -2.80 -17.86
CA LEU A 125 -16.87 -2.05 -19.10
C LEU A 125 -16.23 -2.78 -20.29
N PHE A 126 -15.07 -3.37 -20.10
CA PHE A 126 -14.38 -4.08 -21.18
C PHE A 126 -15.01 -5.44 -21.48
N GLN A 127 -15.59 -6.12 -20.48
CA GLN A 127 -16.42 -7.29 -20.73
C GLN A 127 -17.63 -6.94 -21.60
N ASP A 128 -18.35 -5.85 -21.31
CA ASP A 128 -19.51 -5.42 -22.08
C ASP A 128 -19.12 -4.95 -23.49
N TRP A 129 -18.03 -4.20 -23.64
CA TRP A 129 -17.62 -3.62 -24.92
C TRP A 129 -16.90 -4.61 -25.85
N PHE A 130 -16.11 -5.52 -25.29
CA PHE A 130 -15.22 -6.42 -26.04
C PHE A 130 -15.49 -7.90 -25.77
N GLY A 131 -16.43 -8.24 -24.91
CA GLY A 131 -16.73 -9.60 -24.46
C GLY A 131 -17.70 -10.38 -25.35
N GLY A 132 -18.20 -9.81 -26.46
CA GLY A 132 -19.25 -10.38 -27.32
C GLY A 132 -18.87 -11.59 -28.18
N GLY A 133 -17.86 -12.40 -27.79
CA GLY A 133 -17.51 -13.64 -28.45
C GLY A 133 -17.60 -14.83 -27.46
N GLU A 134 -17.93 -16.02 -28.00
CA GLU A 134 -17.90 -17.27 -27.22
C GLU A 134 -16.52 -17.41 -26.54
N GLU A 135 -16.52 -17.57 -25.21
CA GLU A 135 -15.32 -17.90 -24.46
C GLU A 135 -14.88 -19.31 -24.87
N ILE A 136 -13.85 -19.40 -25.71
CA ILE A 136 -13.24 -20.68 -26.06
C ILE A 136 -12.46 -21.13 -24.83
N SER A 137 -12.87 -22.27 -24.26
CA SER A 137 -12.18 -22.85 -23.09
C SER A 137 -10.68 -22.98 -23.35
N GLY A 138 -9.88 -22.39 -22.47
CA GLY A 138 -8.41 -22.40 -22.56
C GLY A 138 -7.77 -21.23 -23.30
N GLN A 139 -8.55 -20.25 -23.78
CA GLN A 139 -8.02 -19.02 -24.38
C GLN A 139 -8.28 -17.83 -23.45
N ILE A 140 -7.32 -16.90 -23.42
CA ILE A 140 -7.45 -15.64 -22.69
C ILE A 140 -8.47 -14.74 -23.40
N PRO A 141 -9.53 -14.25 -22.74
CA PRO A 141 -10.55 -13.41 -23.35
C PRO A 141 -9.97 -12.11 -23.92
N LYS A 142 -10.51 -11.63 -25.06
CA LYS A 142 -10.04 -10.39 -25.71
C LYS A 142 -10.11 -9.17 -24.79
N TRP A 143 -11.16 -9.03 -23.99
CA TRP A 143 -11.32 -7.92 -23.05
C TRP A 143 -10.17 -7.84 -22.04
N LEU A 144 -9.58 -8.99 -21.68
CA LEU A 144 -8.43 -9.04 -20.77
C LEU A 144 -7.18 -8.45 -21.43
N TYR A 145 -6.92 -8.74 -22.71
CA TYR A 145 -5.83 -8.10 -23.47
C TYR A 145 -5.95 -6.58 -23.45
N TYR A 146 -7.14 -6.06 -23.75
CA TYR A 146 -7.37 -4.60 -23.76
C TYR A 146 -7.18 -4.00 -22.37
N SER A 147 -7.65 -4.67 -21.31
CA SER A 147 -7.46 -4.20 -19.93
C SER A 147 -5.97 -4.06 -19.60
N PHE A 148 -5.16 -5.04 -19.92
CA PHE A 148 -3.73 -5.02 -19.67
C PHE A 148 -2.99 -3.98 -20.53
N PHE A 149 -3.33 -3.87 -21.82
CA PHE A 149 -2.68 -2.91 -22.72
C PHE A 149 -3.01 -1.46 -22.36
N ILE A 150 -4.26 -1.16 -22.03
CA ILE A 150 -4.69 0.17 -21.57
C ILE A 150 -4.04 0.46 -20.21
N GLY A 151 -4.01 -0.50 -19.29
CA GLY A 151 -3.32 -0.36 -18.01
C GLY A 151 -1.83 -0.08 -18.17
N SER A 152 -1.13 -0.79 -19.07
CA SER A 152 0.26 -0.55 -19.42
C SER A 152 0.48 0.87 -19.97
N PHE A 153 -0.35 1.27 -20.94
CA PHE A 153 -0.26 2.61 -21.55
C PHE A 153 -0.51 3.73 -20.53
N LEU A 154 -1.54 3.61 -19.71
CA LEU A 154 -1.84 4.60 -18.68
C LEU A 154 -0.74 4.66 -17.60
N SER A 155 -0.20 3.52 -17.19
CA SER A 155 0.89 3.46 -16.22
C SER A 155 2.11 4.25 -16.69
N ILE A 156 2.61 3.95 -17.89
CA ILE A 156 3.83 4.62 -18.39
C ILE A 156 3.58 6.10 -18.71
N THR A 157 2.44 6.45 -19.29
CA THR A 157 2.15 7.84 -19.69
C THR A 157 1.96 8.77 -18.50
N THR A 158 1.26 8.33 -17.45
CA THR A 158 1.05 9.13 -16.23
C THR A 158 2.35 9.36 -15.48
N ILE A 159 3.23 8.35 -15.41
CA ILE A 159 4.54 8.50 -14.76
C ILE A 159 5.48 9.36 -15.61
N LEU A 160 5.50 9.18 -16.93
CA LEU A 160 6.26 10.05 -17.82
C LEU A 160 5.82 11.53 -17.67
N TRP A 161 4.52 11.78 -17.60
CA TRP A 161 3.99 13.11 -17.35
C TRP A 161 4.54 13.68 -16.03
N SER A 162 4.47 12.93 -14.93
CA SER A 162 5.01 13.34 -13.63
C SER A 162 6.51 13.63 -13.69
N VAL A 163 7.30 12.74 -14.31
CA VAL A 163 8.75 12.89 -14.44
C VAL A 163 9.13 14.13 -15.24
N LEU A 164 8.42 14.41 -16.34
CA LEU A 164 8.74 15.53 -17.22
C LEU A 164 8.27 16.88 -16.65
N LYS A 165 7.12 16.91 -15.98
CA LYS A 165 6.50 18.18 -15.51
C LYS A 165 6.90 18.60 -14.11
N THR A 166 7.43 17.70 -13.28
CA THR A 166 7.76 18.05 -11.90
C THR A 166 9.28 18.12 -11.72
N PRO A 167 9.88 19.32 -11.57
CA PRO A 167 11.32 19.45 -11.30
C PRO A 167 11.65 18.96 -9.88
N GLU A 168 12.84 18.41 -9.69
CA GLU A 168 13.38 18.12 -8.36
C GLU A 168 14.28 19.27 -7.88
N ILE A 169 14.29 19.48 -6.56
CA ILE A 169 15.13 20.47 -5.92
C ILE A 169 16.49 19.81 -5.60
N PRO A 170 17.62 20.44 -5.96
CA PRO A 170 18.93 19.90 -5.61
C PRO A 170 19.08 19.77 -4.09
N PRO A 171 19.73 18.70 -3.60
CA PRO A 171 20.09 18.59 -2.20
C PRO A 171 21.07 19.69 -1.78
N PRO A 172 21.22 19.97 -0.47
CA PRO A 172 22.24 20.87 0.05
C PRO A 172 23.64 20.48 -0.40
N ALA A 173 24.55 21.47 -0.47
CA ALA A 173 25.90 21.26 -1.00
C ALA A 173 26.72 20.20 -0.24
N GLU A 174 26.51 20.06 1.06
CA GLU A 174 27.14 19.04 1.90
C GLU A 174 26.68 17.63 1.51
N GLU A 175 25.38 17.45 1.32
CA GLU A 175 24.80 16.20 0.91
C GLU A 175 25.22 15.80 -0.52
N LEU A 176 25.33 16.78 -1.42
CA LEU A 176 25.84 16.56 -2.78
C LEU A 176 27.27 16.00 -2.77
N LYS A 177 28.16 16.53 -1.91
CA LYS A 177 29.53 16.00 -1.74
C LYS A 177 29.50 14.53 -1.29
N GLU A 178 28.68 14.21 -0.28
CA GLU A 178 28.52 12.83 0.20
C GLU A 178 28.02 11.90 -0.91
N ILE A 179 27.06 12.34 -1.72
CA ILE A 179 26.55 11.58 -2.87
C ILE A 179 27.65 11.35 -3.90
N GLU A 180 28.48 12.34 -4.19
CA GLU A 180 29.60 12.22 -5.12
C GLU A 180 30.69 11.27 -4.60
N GLU A 181 31.02 11.31 -3.32
CA GLU A 181 31.95 10.39 -2.69
C GLU A 181 31.41 8.94 -2.76
N ASN A 182 30.15 8.76 -2.46
CA ASN A 182 29.48 7.46 -2.57
C ASN A 182 29.51 6.90 -4.01
N ARG A 183 29.47 7.78 -5.01
CA ARG A 183 29.54 7.38 -6.42
C ARG A 183 30.91 6.81 -6.82
N LYS A 184 31.96 7.11 -6.07
CA LYS A 184 33.33 6.62 -6.30
C LYS A 184 33.63 5.29 -5.63
N LEU A 185 32.76 4.81 -4.72
CA LEU A 185 32.94 3.55 -4.01
C LEU A 185 33.01 2.33 -4.97
N PRO A 186 33.77 1.30 -4.62
CA PRO A 186 33.78 0.02 -5.36
C PRO A 186 32.38 -0.64 -5.37
N PHE A 187 32.11 -1.40 -6.44
CA PHE A 187 30.79 -2.04 -6.64
C PHE A 187 30.32 -2.90 -5.44
N PRO A 188 31.18 -3.73 -4.79
CA PRO A 188 30.76 -4.51 -3.62
C PRO A 188 30.33 -3.65 -2.42
N GLU A 189 30.98 -2.49 -2.21
CA GLU A 189 30.64 -1.56 -1.15
C GLU A 189 29.31 -0.86 -1.45
N LYS A 190 29.08 -0.47 -2.70
CA LYS A 190 27.78 0.07 -3.15
C LYS A 190 26.63 -0.89 -2.89
N LEU A 191 26.84 -2.20 -3.08
CA LEU A 191 25.82 -3.22 -2.80
C LEU A 191 25.56 -3.41 -1.30
N LYS A 192 26.57 -3.29 -0.44
CA LYS A 192 26.44 -3.43 1.01
C LYS A 192 25.82 -2.18 1.66
N LYS A 193 26.05 -1.02 1.09
CA LYS A 193 25.68 0.26 1.70
C LYS A 193 24.17 0.38 2.01
N PRO A 194 23.22 0.03 1.12
CA PRO A 194 21.79 0.08 1.45
C PRO A 194 21.42 -0.74 2.69
N PHE A 195 22.02 -1.91 2.88
CA PHE A 195 21.76 -2.75 4.05
C PHE A 195 22.30 -2.12 5.35
N VAL A 196 23.46 -1.46 5.27
CA VAL A 196 24.02 -0.70 6.40
C VAL A 196 23.11 0.49 6.71
N GLU A 197 22.71 1.25 5.72
CA GLU A 197 21.77 2.38 5.87
C GLU A 197 20.44 1.96 6.51
N ILE A 198 19.86 0.85 6.08
CA ILE A 198 18.62 0.30 6.67
C ILE A 198 18.87 -0.09 8.12
N LYS A 199 19.97 -0.80 8.41
CA LYS A 199 20.34 -1.23 9.76
C LYS A 199 20.51 -0.01 10.68
N ASP A 200 21.21 1.02 10.24
CA ASP A 200 21.44 2.23 11.00
C ASP A 200 20.16 3.04 11.16
N ALA A 201 19.33 3.16 10.09
CA ALA A 201 18.03 3.78 10.18
C ALA A 201 17.10 3.08 11.18
N VAL A 202 17.14 1.74 11.26
CA VAL A 202 16.37 0.99 12.28
C VAL A 202 16.90 1.25 13.68
N LYS A 203 18.22 1.32 13.89
CA LYS A 203 18.81 1.63 15.20
C LYS A 203 18.48 3.05 15.68
N GLU A 204 18.54 4.01 14.76
CA GLU A 204 18.28 5.42 15.01
C GLU A 204 16.81 5.79 14.85
N MET A 205 15.95 4.80 14.62
CA MET A 205 14.54 4.99 14.35
C MET A 205 13.84 5.75 15.49
N PRO A 206 13.15 6.87 15.19
CA PRO A 206 12.46 7.66 16.18
C PRO A 206 11.49 6.82 17.04
N LYS A 207 11.43 7.11 18.36
CA LYS A 207 10.50 6.44 19.30
C LYS A 207 9.04 6.47 18.81
N PHE A 208 8.68 7.51 18.05
CA PHE A 208 7.37 7.62 17.40
C PHE A 208 7.13 6.46 16.43
N MET A 209 8.10 6.11 15.58
CA MET A 209 7.95 5.03 14.59
C MET A 209 7.85 3.65 15.26
N TRP A 210 8.57 3.41 16.38
CA TRP A 210 8.41 2.19 17.17
C TRP A 210 7.00 2.07 17.77
N LYS A 211 6.42 3.17 18.25
CA LYS A 211 5.03 3.18 18.71
C LYS A 211 4.05 2.99 17.55
N LEU A 212 4.34 3.58 16.41
CA LEU A 212 3.53 3.43 15.20
C LEU A 212 3.58 1.98 14.67
N SER A 213 4.73 1.29 14.78
CA SER A 213 4.83 -0.12 14.39
C SER A 213 3.90 -1.03 15.21
N ALA A 214 3.70 -0.71 16.50
CA ALA A 214 2.73 -1.42 17.33
C ALA A 214 1.28 -1.15 16.86
N VAL A 215 0.94 0.08 16.49
CA VAL A 215 -0.38 0.38 15.88
C VAL A 215 -0.55 -0.41 14.59
N TYR A 216 0.47 -0.40 13.73
CA TYR A 216 0.47 -1.09 12.44
C TYR A 216 0.34 -2.61 12.58
N LEU A 217 0.96 -3.20 13.60
CA LEU A 217 0.85 -4.63 13.88
C LEU A 217 -0.63 -5.02 14.02
N PHE A 218 -1.38 -4.34 14.87
CA PHE A 218 -2.78 -4.66 15.09
C PHE A 218 -3.68 -4.27 13.90
N GLN A 219 -3.48 -3.08 13.35
CA GLN A 219 -4.25 -2.57 12.22
C GLN A 219 -4.12 -3.46 10.98
N TRP A 220 -2.90 -3.75 10.55
CA TRP A 220 -2.66 -4.50 9.33
C TRP A 220 -2.95 -5.99 9.50
N TYR A 221 -2.66 -6.56 10.67
CA TYR A 221 -3.08 -7.93 10.99
C TYR A 221 -4.59 -8.08 10.84
N ALA A 222 -5.37 -7.18 11.44
CA ALA A 222 -6.83 -7.17 11.36
C ALA A 222 -7.33 -7.00 9.93
N LEU A 223 -6.69 -6.12 9.16
CA LEU A 223 -7.08 -5.85 7.78
C LEU A 223 -6.91 -7.10 6.89
N PHE A 224 -5.80 -7.84 7.04
CA PHE A 224 -5.58 -9.08 6.30
C PHE A 224 -6.56 -10.18 6.72
N VAL A 225 -6.95 -10.25 8.00
CA VAL A 225 -8.03 -11.14 8.46
C VAL A 225 -9.35 -10.76 7.78
N TYR A 226 -9.71 -9.46 7.76
CA TYR A 226 -10.93 -9.00 7.09
C TYR A 226 -10.96 -9.42 5.62
N TRP A 227 -9.91 -9.16 4.85
CA TRP A 227 -9.88 -9.49 3.43
C TRP A 227 -10.00 -11.00 3.15
N GLN A 228 -9.44 -11.83 4.01
CA GLN A 228 -9.48 -13.28 3.84
C GLN A 228 -10.83 -13.89 4.25
N PHE A 229 -11.50 -13.32 5.25
CA PHE A 229 -12.67 -13.94 5.87
C PHE A 229 -14.00 -13.27 5.55
N ILE A 230 -14.02 -12.15 4.79
CA ILE A 230 -15.27 -11.49 4.42
C ILE A 230 -16.15 -12.35 3.51
N THR A 231 -15.57 -13.04 2.52
CA THR A 231 -16.30 -13.95 1.65
C THR A 231 -16.84 -15.18 2.40
N PRO A 232 -16.04 -15.90 3.21
CA PRO A 232 -16.55 -16.95 4.12
C PRO A 232 -17.67 -16.47 5.06
N LEU A 233 -17.58 -15.23 5.56
CA LEU A 233 -18.61 -14.66 6.42
C LEU A 233 -19.98 -14.64 5.73
N PHE A 234 -20.06 -14.13 4.50
CA PHE A 234 -21.33 -14.01 3.77
C PHE A 234 -21.93 -15.36 3.40
N ARG A 235 -21.10 -16.37 3.20
CA ARG A 235 -21.59 -17.74 3.06
C ARG A 235 -22.29 -18.25 4.34
N THR A 236 -21.75 -17.87 5.48
CA THR A 236 -22.28 -18.30 6.80
C THR A 236 -23.49 -17.49 7.23
N THR A 237 -23.45 -16.15 7.07
CA THR A 237 -24.48 -15.24 7.63
C THR A 237 -25.64 -14.98 6.69
N MET A 238 -25.41 -15.02 5.37
CA MET A 238 -26.43 -14.73 4.35
C MET A 238 -26.83 -15.96 3.54
N GLY A 239 -26.16 -17.11 3.75
CA GLY A 239 -26.43 -18.33 2.98
C GLY A 239 -26.03 -18.25 1.50
N PHE A 240 -25.14 -17.32 1.14
CA PHE A 240 -24.69 -17.11 -0.22
C PHE A 240 -23.82 -18.27 -0.73
N ASP A 241 -23.93 -18.58 -2.00
CA ASP A 241 -22.95 -19.41 -2.68
C ASP A 241 -21.60 -18.64 -2.81
N THR A 242 -20.55 -19.31 -3.29
CA THR A 242 -19.22 -18.72 -3.40
C THR A 242 -19.18 -17.50 -4.33
N SER A 243 -19.92 -17.53 -5.43
CA SER A 243 -19.99 -16.44 -6.41
C SER A 243 -20.73 -15.23 -5.86
N GLN A 244 -21.88 -15.44 -5.23
CA GLN A 244 -22.68 -14.41 -4.57
C GLN A 244 -21.91 -13.73 -3.45
N ALA A 245 -21.22 -14.51 -2.61
CA ALA A 245 -20.40 -14.01 -1.51
C ALA A 245 -19.21 -13.17 -2.03
N ALA A 246 -18.55 -13.62 -3.09
CA ALA A 246 -17.47 -12.88 -3.73
C ALA A 246 -17.98 -11.57 -4.37
N ALA A 247 -19.13 -11.59 -5.03
CA ALA A 247 -19.77 -10.40 -5.59
C ALA A 247 -20.14 -9.38 -4.49
N GLN A 248 -20.65 -9.85 -3.35
CA GLN A 248 -20.96 -8.98 -2.21
C GLN A 248 -19.69 -8.37 -1.60
N ALA A 249 -18.62 -9.14 -1.46
CA ALA A 249 -17.31 -8.63 -1.01
C ALA A 249 -16.76 -7.57 -1.99
N ALA A 250 -16.94 -7.75 -3.30
CA ALA A 250 -16.57 -6.76 -4.30
C ALA A 250 -17.40 -5.46 -4.19
N LYS A 251 -18.72 -5.55 -3.93
CA LYS A 251 -19.57 -4.37 -3.67
C LYS A 251 -19.08 -3.61 -2.44
N MET A 252 -18.71 -4.31 -1.36
CA MET A 252 -18.16 -3.67 -0.17
C MET A 252 -16.83 -2.98 -0.46
N SER A 253 -15.95 -3.64 -1.21
CA SER A 253 -14.68 -3.04 -1.65
C SER A 253 -14.92 -1.77 -2.48
N THR A 254 -15.83 -1.81 -3.42
CA THR A 254 -16.22 -0.64 -4.23
C THR A 254 -16.74 0.49 -3.34
N THR A 255 -17.63 0.18 -2.39
CA THR A 255 -18.23 1.16 -1.50
C THR A 255 -17.16 1.88 -0.67
N TYR A 256 -16.27 1.16 0.02
CA TYR A 256 -15.27 1.84 0.83
C TYR A 256 -14.25 2.60 -0.02
N ASN A 257 -13.92 2.17 -1.24
CA ASN A 257 -13.02 2.92 -2.13
C ASN A 257 -13.65 4.21 -2.66
N ILE A 258 -14.96 4.23 -2.95
CA ILE A 258 -15.69 5.47 -3.28
C ILE A 258 -15.61 6.44 -2.10
N VAL A 259 -15.91 5.96 -0.89
CA VAL A 259 -15.83 6.78 0.32
C VAL A 259 -14.40 7.30 0.54
N THR A 260 -13.40 6.46 0.34
CA THR A 260 -11.98 6.84 0.44
C THR A 260 -11.65 8.00 -0.49
N ALA A 261 -12.04 7.93 -1.75
CA ALA A 261 -11.76 8.97 -2.74
C ALA A 261 -12.40 10.32 -2.33
N VAL A 262 -13.65 10.29 -1.82
CA VAL A 262 -14.35 11.51 -1.39
C VAL A 262 -13.78 12.05 -0.08
N VAL A 263 -13.58 11.19 0.91
CA VAL A 263 -13.23 11.59 2.27
C VAL A 263 -11.76 11.98 2.40
N ALA A 264 -10.87 11.49 1.54
CA ALA A 264 -9.45 11.86 1.57
C ALA A 264 -9.25 13.38 1.59
N LEU A 265 -10.01 14.14 0.80
CA LEU A 265 -9.93 15.61 0.80
C LEU A 265 -10.51 16.23 2.06
N ILE A 266 -11.57 15.66 2.63
CA ILE A 266 -12.20 16.13 3.87
C ILE A 266 -11.27 15.92 5.08
N LEU A 267 -10.46 14.87 5.06
CA LEU A 267 -9.48 14.60 6.12
C LEU A 267 -8.39 15.67 6.21
N VAL A 268 -8.08 16.40 5.13
CA VAL A 268 -7.05 17.46 5.15
C VAL A 268 -7.38 18.54 6.19
N PRO A 269 -8.48 19.30 6.08
CA PRO A 269 -8.82 20.33 7.07
C PRO A 269 -9.02 19.74 8.47
N LEU A 270 -9.54 18.52 8.58
CA LEU A 270 -9.72 17.86 9.87
C LEU A 270 -8.38 17.57 10.55
N THR A 271 -7.39 17.06 9.80
CA THR A 271 -6.05 16.79 10.35
C THR A 271 -5.30 18.07 10.71
N MET A 272 -5.49 19.14 9.95
CA MET A 272 -4.90 20.46 10.26
C MET A 272 -5.54 21.06 11.53
N ARG A 273 -6.85 20.94 11.70
CA ARG A 273 -7.58 21.53 12.84
C ARG A 273 -7.44 20.73 14.14
N PHE A 274 -7.56 19.40 14.07
CA PHE A 274 -7.65 18.53 15.25
C PHE A 274 -6.36 17.72 15.50
N GLY A 275 -5.41 17.74 14.56
CA GLY A 275 -4.16 17.00 14.60
C GLY A 275 -4.29 15.59 14.03
N GLY A 276 -3.27 15.15 13.27
CA GLY A 276 -3.28 13.85 12.57
C GLY A 276 -3.49 12.66 13.50
N LYS A 277 -2.86 12.67 14.69
CA LYS A 277 -3.00 11.59 15.68
C LYS A 277 -4.46 11.32 16.08
N LYS A 278 -5.23 12.38 16.42
CA LYS A 278 -6.62 12.23 16.86
C LYS A 278 -7.53 11.73 15.74
N ILE A 279 -7.37 12.30 14.54
CA ILE A 279 -8.14 11.88 13.36
C ILE A 279 -7.81 10.43 13.00
N TYR A 280 -6.53 10.04 13.01
CA TYR A 280 -6.12 8.67 12.76
C TYR A 280 -6.72 7.69 13.76
N ALA A 281 -6.61 7.96 15.06
CA ALA A 281 -7.18 7.11 16.10
C ALA A 281 -8.72 6.99 15.98
N LEU A 282 -9.43 8.09 15.73
CA LEU A 282 -10.88 8.08 15.52
C LEU A 282 -11.27 7.28 14.27
N SER A 283 -10.49 7.38 13.20
CA SER A 283 -10.71 6.60 11.98
C SER A 283 -10.51 5.10 12.21
N LEU A 284 -9.48 4.69 12.96
CA LEU A 284 -9.27 3.30 13.37
C LEU A 284 -10.42 2.79 14.24
N PHE A 285 -10.92 3.62 15.17
CA PHE A 285 -12.07 3.27 15.99
C PHE A 285 -13.32 3.01 15.13
N GLY A 286 -13.62 3.92 14.18
CA GLY A 286 -14.74 3.76 13.25
C GLY A 286 -14.61 2.48 12.40
N THR A 287 -13.41 2.16 11.92
CA THR A 287 -13.13 0.91 11.19
C THR A 287 -13.39 -0.31 12.08
N GLY A 288 -12.94 -0.26 13.34
CA GLY A 288 -13.20 -1.33 14.31
C GLY A 288 -14.69 -1.55 14.54
N LEU A 289 -15.45 -0.49 14.75
CA LEU A 289 -16.92 -0.56 14.91
C LEU A 289 -17.59 -1.13 13.64
N ALA A 290 -17.14 -0.72 12.45
CA ALA A 290 -17.64 -1.26 11.20
C ALA A 290 -17.48 -2.78 11.14
N LEU A 291 -16.29 -3.30 11.42
CA LEU A 291 -16.02 -4.73 11.39
C LEU A 291 -16.78 -5.50 12.47
N LEU A 292 -17.01 -4.91 13.65
CA LEU A 292 -17.82 -5.51 14.71
C LEU A 292 -19.31 -5.56 14.35
N ALA A 293 -19.80 -4.61 13.56
CA ALA A 293 -21.21 -4.55 13.15
C ALA A 293 -21.55 -5.51 11.99
N ILE A 294 -20.63 -5.73 11.04
CA ILE A 294 -20.85 -6.51 9.83
C ILE A 294 -21.47 -7.90 10.10
N PRO A 295 -20.99 -8.72 11.06
CA PRO A 295 -21.53 -10.07 11.28
C PRO A 295 -23.01 -10.11 11.70
N SER A 296 -23.52 -9.01 12.25
CA SER A 296 -24.92 -8.92 12.70
C SER A 296 -25.88 -8.45 11.60
N ILE A 297 -25.36 -8.10 10.41
CA ILE A 297 -26.16 -7.59 9.30
C ILE A 297 -26.28 -8.67 8.23
N THR A 298 -27.51 -9.16 8.03
CA THR A 298 -27.82 -10.21 7.05
C THR A 298 -28.36 -9.68 5.72
N ASP A 299 -28.71 -8.40 5.67
CA ASP A 299 -29.19 -7.77 4.43
C ASP A 299 -28.00 -7.29 3.57
N PRO A 300 -27.97 -7.66 2.25
CA PRO A 300 -26.87 -7.31 1.34
C PRO A 300 -26.69 -5.83 1.08
N VAL A 301 -27.73 -5.01 1.29
CA VAL A 301 -27.65 -3.55 1.11
C VAL A 301 -27.20 -2.88 2.39
N TYR A 302 -27.79 -3.28 3.52
CA TYR A 302 -27.47 -2.66 4.81
C TYR A 302 -26.04 -2.95 5.25
N VAL A 303 -25.42 -4.05 4.86
CA VAL A 303 -24.02 -4.37 5.16
C VAL A 303 -23.03 -3.41 4.47
N LEU A 304 -23.48 -2.62 3.49
CA LEU A 304 -22.66 -1.59 2.86
C LEU A 304 -22.49 -0.33 3.74
N PHE A 305 -23.41 -0.04 4.68
CA PHE A 305 -23.30 1.16 5.54
C PHE A 305 -22.04 1.15 6.43
N PRO A 306 -21.66 0.07 7.11
CA PRO A 306 -20.38 0.01 7.82
C PRO A 306 -19.17 0.34 6.94
N MET A 307 -19.24 0.12 5.62
CA MET A 307 -18.15 0.42 4.70
C MET A 307 -17.89 1.92 4.54
N VAL A 308 -18.81 2.78 4.96
CA VAL A 308 -18.55 4.23 5.05
C VAL A 308 -17.50 4.51 6.12
N LEU A 309 -17.65 3.95 7.31
CA LEU A 309 -16.65 4.10 8.39
C LEU A 309 -15.33 3.44 8.02
N PHE A 310 -15.39 2.27 7.38
CA PHE A 310 -14.20 1.57 6.88
C PHE A 310 -13.46 2.41 5.83
N GLY A 311 -14.16 3.05 4.89
CA GLY A 311 -13.57 3.92 3.86
C GLY A 311 -12.91 5.16 4.43
N ILE A 312 -13.50 5.77 5.47
CA ILE A 312 -12.86 6.84 6.24
C ILE A 312 -11.55 6.35 6.87
N GLY A 313 -11.59 5.16 7.48
CA GLY A 313 -10.41 4.50 8.05
C GLY A 313 -9.34 4.24 7.01
N TRP A 314 -9.72 3.70 5.86
CA TRP A 314 -8.79 3.39 4.77
C TRP A 314 -8.10 4.66 4.24
N ALA A 315 -8.85 5.75 4.00
CA ALA A 315 -8.28 7.04 3.61
C ALA A 315 -7.28 7.56 4.65
N ALA A 316 -7.61 7.47 5.94
CA ALA A 316 -6.75 7.90 7.03
C ALA A 316 -5.48 7.03 7.13
N MET A 317 -5.60 5.71 7.03
CA MET A 317 -4.47 4.76 7.07
C MET A 317 -3.48 4.99 5.93
N MET A 318 -3.96 5.35 4.74
CA MET A 318 -3.11 5.58 3.57
C MET A 318 -2.41 6.94 3.56
N GLY A 319 -2.91 7.94 4.27
CA GLY A 319 -2.37 9.32 4.20
C GLY A 319 -1.73 9.81 5.50
N ILE A 320 -2.40 9.65 6.63
CA ILE A 320 -2.01 10.33 7.88
C ILE A 320 -0.67 9.82 8.44
N PRO A 321 -0.39 8.51 8.55
CA PRO A 321 0.90 8.01 9.06
C PRO A 321 2.08 8.46 8.22
N TYR A 322 1.96 8.47 6.90
CA TYR A 322 3.02 8.96 6.00
C TYR A 322 3.31 10.45 6.22
N SER A 323 2.26 11.26 6.37
CA SER A 323 2.41 12.67 6.72
C SER A 323 3.09 12.88 8.08
N MET A 324 2.72 12.08 9.11
CA MET A 324 3.34 12.17 10.43
C MET A 324 4.81 11.74 10.42
N VAL A 325 5.13 10.64 9.76
CA VAL A 325 6.52 10.13 9.65
C VAL A 325 7.37 11.12 8.87
N SER A 326 6.89 11.63 7.73
CA SER A 326 7.62 12.58 6.88
C SER A 326 8.02 13.89 7.60
N LYS A 327 7.28 14.28 8.64
CA LYS A 327 7.59 15.47 9.48
C LYS A 327 8.69 15.23 10.51
N ILE A 328 8.93 13.97 10.88
CA ILE A 328 9.81 13.62 12.01
C ILE A 328 11.17 13.12 11.50
N VAL A 329 11.17 12.42 10.36
CA VAL A 329 12.38 11.83 9.81
C VAL A 329 13.22 12.85 9.04
N PRO A 330 14.56 12.74 9.08
CA PRO A 330 15.45 13.60 8.30
C PRO A 330 15.16 13.49 6.79
N GLN A 331 15.28 14.61 6.08
CA GLN A 331 14.99 14.65 4.64
C GLN A 331 15.96 13.76 3.84
N GLU A 332 17.22 13.70 4.27
CA GLU A 332 18.29 12.91 3.66
C GLU A 332 18.04 11.39 3.70
N ARG A 333 17.24 10.95 4.67
CA ARG A 333 16.90 9.54 4.91
C ARG A 333 15.40 9.22 4.73
N ARG A 334 14.65 10.13 4.14
CA ARG A 334 13.18 10.00 4.01
C ARG A 334 12.78 8.75 3.23
N GLY A 335 13.52 8.40 2.17
CA GLY A 335 13.25 7.21 1.37
C GLY A 335 13.40 5.92 2.16
N VAL A 336 14.50 5.75 2.92
CA VAL A 336 14.69 4.55 3.73
C VAL A 336 13.63 4.43 4.83
N TYR A 337 13.23 5.53 5.46
CA TYR A 337 12.17 5.50 6.48
C TYR A 337 10.78 5.22 5.91
N MET A 338 10.48 5.67 4.69
CA MET A 338 9.25 5.28 4.00
C MET A 338 9.25 3.78 3.66
N GLY A 339 10.40 3.23 3.23
CA GLY A 339 10.57 1.79 3.05
C GLY A 339 10.39 0.99 4.35
N ILE A 340 10.95 1.47 5.47
CA ILE A 340 10.75 0.87 6.80
C ILE A 340 9.26 0.93 7.19
N LEU A 341 8.57 2.03 6.91
CA LEU A 341 7.14 2.15 7.16
C LEU A 341 6.34 1.09 6.37
N ASN A 342 6.74 0.80 5.14
CA ASN A 342 6.13 -0.30 4.38
C ASN A 342 6.46 -1.68 4.96
N MET A 343 7.67 -1.90 5.49
CA MET A 343 8.00 -3.14 6.21
C MET A 343 7.04 -3.35 7.40
N MET A 344 6.63 -2.27 8.08
CA MET A 344 5.64 -2.31 9.16
C MET A 344 4.24 -2.71 8.69
N ILE A 345 3.96 -2.71 7.38
CA ILE A 345 2.74 -3.26 6.77
C ILE A 345 2.91 -4.76 6.48
N VAL A 346 4.04 -5.09 5.85
CA VAL A 346 4.29 -6.45 5.34
C VAL A 346 4.59 -7.45 6.46
N ILE A 347 5.30 -7.03 7.51
CA ILE A 347 5.60 -7.89 8.67
C ILE A 347 4.33 -8.39 9.35
N PRO A 348 3.34 -7.54 9.71
CA PRO A 348 2.06 -8.00 10.24
C PRO A 348 1.30 -8.97 9.32
N MET A 349 1.39 -8.79 7.99
CA MET A 349 0.82 -9.73 7.04
C MET A 349 1.47 -11.11 7.13
N GLY A 350 2.81 -11.15 7.17
CA GLY A 350 3.55 -12.40 7.36
C GLY A 350 3.20 -13.09 8.69
N ILE A 351 3.16 -12.33 9.79
CA ILE A 351 2.76 -12.83 11.10
C ILE A 351 1.33 -13.37 11.04
N GLN A 352 0.39 -12.63 10.43
CA GLN A 352 -1.00 -13.07 10.28
C GLN A 352 -1.09 -14.37 9.49
N THR A 353 -0.38 -14.46 8.37
CA THR A 353 -0.39 -15.68 7.53
C THR A 353 0.10 -16.92 8.30
N LEU A 354 1.10 -16.76 9.16
CA LEU A 354 1.65 -17.88 9.94
C LEU A 354 0.81 -18.24 11.18
N THR A 355 0.18 -17.25 11.79
CA THR A 355 -0.44 -17.44 13.12
C THR A 355 -1.96 -17.53 13.10
N PHE A 356 -2.62 -16.94 12.10
CA PHE A 356 -4.09 -16.84 12.13
C PHE A 356 -4.79 -18.19 11.88
N GLY A 357 -4.24 -19.10 11.09
CA GLY A 357 -4.81 -20.41 10.85
C GLY A 357 -5.05 -21.19 12.16
N PRO A 358 -4.04 -21.40 13.01
CA PRO A 358 -4.21 -21.99 14.35
C PRO A 358 -5.18 -21.22 15.25
N ILE A 359 -5.13 -19.88 15.26
CA ILE A 359 -6.04 -19.02 16.03
C ILE A 359 -7.49 -19.26 15.56
N PHE A 360 -7.72 -19.23 14.24
CA PHE A 360 -9.03 -19.43 13.65
C PHE A 360 -9.63 -20.78 14.02
N LYS A 361 -8.84 -21.86 13.89
CA LYS A 361 -9.30 -23.22 14.17
C LYS A 361 -9.52 -23.47 15.67
N ASN A 362 -8.55 -23.11 16.51
CA ASN A 362 -8.52 -23.55 17.90
C ASN A 362 -9.17 -22.57 18.89
N LEU A 363 -9.09 -21.24 18.60
CA LEU A 363 -9.65 -20.20 19.48
C LEU A 363 -10.99 -19.67 18.98
N LEU A 364 -11.15 -19.53 17.66
CA LEU A 364 -12.34 -18.91 17.07
C LEU A 364 -13.36 -19.94 16.57
N GLY A 365 -13.12 -21.25 16.81
CA GLY A 365 -14.03 -22.32 16.46
C GLY A 365 -14.26 -22.49 14.96
N ALA A 366 -13.28 -22.10 14.13
CA ALA A 366 -13.36 -22.08 12.66
C ALA A 366 -14.59 -21.31 12.13
N ASN A 367 -14.99 -20.25 12.84
CA ASN A 367 -16.18 -19.46 12.53
C ASN A 367 -15.76 -18.08 11.98
N ALA A 368 -16.20 -17.75 10.76
CA ALA A 368 -15.90 -16.49 10.09
C ALA A 368 -16.51 -15.25 10.82
N VAL A 369 -17.60 -15.43 11.55
CA VAL A 369 -18.20 -14.39 12.41
C VAL A 369 -17.19 -13.98 13.50
N ASN A 370 -16.62 -14.97 14.18
CA ASN A 370 -15.62 -14.74 15.22
C ASN A 370 -14.32 -14.11 14.65
N ALA A 371 -13.94 -14.45 13.41
CA ALA A 371 -12.83 -13.81 12.73
C ALA A 371 -13.06 -12.31 12.49
N MET A 372 -14.30 -11.89 12.17
CA MET A 372 -14.66 -10.47 12.03
C MET A 372 -14.63 -9.74 13.39
N TYR A 373 -15.17 -10.35 14.44
CA TYR A 373 -15.10 -9.79 15.79
C TYR A 373 -13.65 -9.64 16.26
N PHE A 374 -12.81 -10.63 15.98
CA PHE A 374 -11.38 -10.58 16.25
C PHE A 374 -10.71 -9.38 15.50
N ALA A 375 -10.96 -9.24 14.20
CA ALA A 375 -10.42 -8.15 13.40
C ALA A 375 -10.90 -6.78 13.91
N GLY A 376 -12.19 -6.62 14.21
CA GLY A 376 -12.75 -5.39 14.78
C GLY A 376 -12.11 -5.05 16.12
N SER A 377 -11.91 -6.02 17.01
CA SER A 377 -11.25 -5.83 18.31
C SER A 377 -9.79 -5.37 18.16
N PHE A 378 -9.06 -5.92 17.19
CA PHE A 378 -7.70 -5.50 16.89
C PHE A 378 -7.62 -4.05 16.40
N PHE A 379 -8.60 -3.57 15.61
CA PHE A 379 -8.69 -2.15 15.25
C PHE A 379 -8.97 -1.27 16.46
N ILE A 380 -9.77 -1.71 17.43
CA ILE A 380 -9.98 -0.97 18.69
C ILE A 380 -8.66 -0.88 19.49
N ILE A 381 -7.89 -1.97 19.57
CA ILE A 381 -6.57 -1.96 20.19
C ILE A 381 -5.64 -0.99 19.44
N ALA A 382 -5.62 -1.03 18.11
CA ALA A 382 -4.85 -0.10 17.28
C ALA A 382 -5.23 1.36 17.55
N CYS A 383 -6.52 1.68 17.72
CA CYS A 383 -6.98 3.00 18.12
C CYS A 383 -6.41 3.43 19.47
N ILE A 384 -6.48 2.58 20.49
CA ILE A 384 -5.95 2.89 21.84
C ILE A 384 -4.45 3.16 21.77
N LEU A 385 -3.70 2.37 21.00
CA LEU A 385 -2.26 2.58 20.78
C LEU A 385 -1.99 3.88 20.00
N ALA A 386 -2.81 4.20 19.00
CA ALA A 386 -2.68 5.43 18.23
C ALA A 386 -2.88 6.69 19.11
N LEU A 387 -3.78 6.63 20.08
CA LEU A 387 -3.95 7.72 21.06
C LEU A 387 -2.69 7.96 21.94
N ARG A 388 -1.80 6.99 22.06
CA ARG A 388 -0.53 7.09 22.81
C ARG A 388 0.66 7.57 21.94
N LEU A 389 0.45 7.83 20.65
CA LEU A 389 1.47 8.40 19.79
C LEU A 389 1.79 9.84 20.21
N ASN A 390 3.07 10.19 20.32
CA ASN A 390 3.53 11.55 20.57
C ASN A 390 4.23 12.03 19.30
N VAL A 391 3.65 12.99 18.61
CA VAL A 391 4.21 13.63 17.40
C VAL A 391 4.98 14.87 17.85
N THR A 392 6.14 14.69 18.48
CA THR A 392 7.06 15.77 18.78
C THR A 392 8.28 15.63 17.88
N LYS A 393 8.74 16.73 17.25
CA LYS A 393 10.05 16.76 16.59
C LYS A 393 11.09 16.28 17.61
N SER A 394 12.01 15.43 17.19
CA SER A 394 13.08 14.91 18.03
C SER A 394 13.87 16.06 18.66
N GLU A 395 14.16 15.96 19.95
CA GLU A 395 14.99 16.89 20.71
C GLU A 395 16.47 16.96 20.26
N ASN A 396 16.83 16.38 19.13
CA ASN A 396 18.20 16.33 18.61
C ASN A 396 18.67 17.63 17.92
N GLU A 397 17.86 18.68 17.83
CA GLU A 397 18.30 19.99 17.31
C GLU A 397 18.94 20.90 18.39
N THR A 398 19.05 20.46 19.65
CA THR A 398 19.63 21.27 20.76
C THR A 398 21.13 21.09 20.95
N VAL A 399 21.85 20.36 20.13
CA VAL A 399 23.30 20.12 20.32
C VAL A 399 24.18 20.91 19.34
N THR A 400 23.64 21.71 18.44
CA THR A 400 24.45 22.49 17.47
C THR A 400 24.35 24.02 17.62
N THR A 401 23.88 24.51 18.77
CA THR A 401 23.99 25.95 19.10
C THR A 401 24.52 26.15 20.51
N SER A 402 25.74 25.71 20.78
CA SER A 402 26.58 26.17 21.88
C SER A 402 28.03 26.26 21.45
#